data_bceb82a740539ca03627fd04b3ec7200
#
_entry.id   bceb82a740539ca03627fd04b3ec7200
#
_cell.length_a   1.000
_cell.length_b   1.000
_cell.length_c   1.000
_cell.angle_alpha   90.00
_cell.angle_beta   90.00
_cell.angle_gamma   90.00
#
_symmetry.space_group_name_H-M   'P 1'
#
loop_
_entity.id
_entity.type
_entity.pdbx_description
1 polymer ?
#
loop_
_entity_poly.entity_id
_entity_poly.type
_entity_poly.pdbx_seq_one_letter_code
_entity_poly.pdbx_strand_id
1 'polypeptide(L)'
;MQPELKKGSLLLGFALFLLCFIGVLFETGPFVVIVSHFLPGFAYSLLLLHYSEYNETISNKFFFIVLSSVIYIVCVLFIDLNSDVRIITSIKMIIAASLGAVLLKACYDHFFARNLKTNSTFILPMIGGALASLPSAICLYFLNNTGIEDSLIQMLLYTGIFSIFPLWLYLFSIQVVRTDHGD
;
A
#
# COMPACT_ATOMS: atom_id res chain seq x y z
N MET A 1 -14.91 8.98 13.39
CA MET A 1 -13.70 8.27 12.93
C MET A 1 -13.74 7.85 11.45
N GLN A 2 -14.77 7.15 10.98
CA GLN A 2 -14.79 6.53 9.64
C GLN A 2 -14.60 7.45 8.42
N PRO A 3 -15.29 8.59 8.26
CA PRO A 3 -15.14 9.41 7.07
C PRO A 3 -13.79 10.14 7.01
N GLU A 4 -13.22 10.47 8.16
CA GLU A 4 -11.96 11.20 8.26
C GLU A 4 -10.76 10.31 7.95
N LEU A 5 -10.72 9.06 8.44
CA LEU A 5 -9.68 8.10 8.08
C LEU A 5 -9.66 7.82 6.58
N LYS A 6 -10.84 7.64 5.95
CA LYS A 6 -10.94 7.44 4.50
C LYS A 6 -10.41 8.63 3.71
N LYS A 7 -10.78 9.86 4.13
CA LYS A 7 -10.28 11.09 3.51
C LYS A 7 -8.76 11.24 3.71
N GLY A 8 -8.27 11.00 4.93
CA GLY A 8 -6.85 11.04 5.24
C GLY A 8 -6.05 10.02 4.43
N SER A 9 -6.54 8.78 4.31
CA SER A 9 -5.92 7.73 3.51
C SER A 9 -5.87 8.09 2.03
N LEU A 10 -6.94 8.67 1.50
CA LEU A 10 -6.99 9.11 0.11
C LEU A 10 -6.02 10.27 -0.13
N LEU A 11 -6.00 11.27 0.74
CA LEU A 11 -5.08 12.43 0.64
C LEU A 11 -3.61 11.98 0.75
N LEU A 12 -3.29 11.10 1.69
CA LEU A 12 -1.95 10.53 1.82
C LEU A 12 -1.55 9.76 0.55
N GLY A 13 -2.45 8.94 0.03
CA GLY A 13 -2.22 8.18 -1.20
C GLY A 13 -1.96 9.09 -2.39
N PHE A 14 -2.73 10.17 -2.54
CA PHE A 14 -2.48 11.17 -3.60
C PHE A 14 -1.17 11.95 -3.37
N ALA A 15 -0.80 12.27 -2.15
CA ALA A 15 0.48 12.91 -1.86
C ALA A 15 1.66 12.00 -2.25
N LEU A 16 1.62 10.71 -1.92
CA LEU A 16 2.62 9.72 -2.31
C LEU A 16 2.67 9.54 -3.84
N PHE A 17 1.51 9.46 -4.48
CA PHE A 17 1.40 9.43 -5.94
C PHE A 17 2.08 10.64 -6.58
N LEU A 18 1.76 11.85 -6.14
CA LEU A 18 2.35 13.09 -6.68
C LEU A 18 3.85 13.15 -6.44
N LEU A 19 4.34 12.76 -5.27
CA LEU A 19 5.77 12.73 -4.97
C LEU A 19 6.53 11.77 -5.89
N CYS A 20 6.00 10.57 -6.12
CA CYS A 20 6.61 9.61 -7.05
C CYS A 20 6.55 10.14 -8.49
N PHE A 21 5.43 10.69 -8.90
CA PHE A 21 5.24 11.24 -10.25
C PHE A 21 6.19 12.42 -10.53
N ILE A 22 6.32 13.35 -9.59
CA ILE A 22 7.29 14.44 -9.65
C ILE A 22 8.71 13.89 -9.73
N GLY A 23 9.05 12.90 -8.91
CA GLY A 23 10.36 12.26 -8.93
C GLY A 23 10.71 11.64 -10.28
N VAL A 24 9.73 11.03 -10.97
CA VAL A 24 9.92 10.52 -12.35
C VAL A 24 10.11 11.66 -13.34
N LEU A 25 9.31 12.73 -13.26
CA LEU A 25 9.43 13.90 -14.15
C LEU A 25 10.80 14.56 -14.08
N PHE A 26 11.41 14.61 -12.90
CA PHE A 26 12.74 15.19 -12.68
C PHE A 26 13.88 14.16 -12.73
N GLU A 27 13.58 12.94 -13.17
CA GLU A 27 14.55 11.84 -13.29
C GLU A 27 15.33 11.54 -11.99
N THR A 28 14.74 11.81 -10.84
CA THR A 28 15.34 11.61 -9.52
C THR A 28 15.10 10.18 -9.02
N GLY A 29 15.68 9.18 -9.69
CA GLY A 29 15.50 7.76 -9.38
C GLY A 29 15.65 7.40 -7.89
N PRO A 30 16.74 7.81 -7.18
CA PRO A 30 16.89 7.53 -5.75
C PRO A 30 15.75 8.11 -4.88
N PHE A 31 15.24 9.29 -5.23
CA PHE A 31 14.10 9.90 -4.53
C PHE A 31 12.83 9.07 -4.71
N VAL A 32 12.54 8.62 -5.94
CA VAL A 32 11.37 7.76 -6.23
C VAL A 32 11.46 6.47 -5.43
N VAL A 33 12.64 5.84 -5.36
CA VAL A 33 12.86 4.62 -4.56
C VAL A 33 12.56 4.88 -3.09
N ILE A 34 13.09 5.94 -2.50
CA ILE A 34 12.83 6.27 -1.09
C ILE A 34 11.34 6.49 -0.85
N VAL A 35 10.69 7.30 -1.68
CA VAL A 35 9.27 7.62 -1.53
C VAL A 35 8.39 6.38 -1.74
N SER A 36 8.68 5.54 -2.73
CA SER A 36 7.85 4.37 -3.04
C SER A 36 8.09 3.18 -2.12
N HIS A 37 9.30 3.01 -1.55
CA HIS A 37 9.69 1.82 -0.81
C HIS A 37 9.60 2.00 0.72
N PHE A 38 9.80 3.20 1.23
CA PHE A 38 9.87 3.42 2.68
C PHE A 38 8.72 4.26 3.23
N LEU A 39 8.37 5.32 2.50
CA LEU A 39 7.43 6.31 3.03
C LEU A 39 6.00 5.79 3.22
N PRO A 40 5.41 4.96 2.34
CA PRO A 40 4.01 4.57 2.47
C PRO A 40 3.71 3.76 3.72
N GLY A 41 4.55 2.78 4.07
CA GLY A 41 4.36 1.97 5.28
C GLY A 41 4.45 2.79 6.55
N PHE A 42 5.44 3.68 6.63
CA PHE A 42 5.63 4.58 7.76
C PHE A 42 4.51 5.62 7.89
N ALA A 43 4.23 6.36 6.82
CA ALA A 43 3.24 7.43 6.84
C ALA A 43 1.82 6.90 7.09
N TYR A 44 1.49 5.72 6.52
CA TYR A 44 0.19 5.13 6.73
C TYR A 44 -0.01 4.59 8.14
N SER A 45 1.03 4.03 8.76
CA SER A 45 0.94 3.59 10.16
C SER A 45 0.74 4.78 11.10
N LEU A 46 1.38 5.92 10.85
CA LEU A 46 1.13 7.15 11.59
C LEU A 46 -0.32 7.65 11.41
N LEU A 47 -0.84 7.58 10.19
CA LEU A 47 -2.21 7.94 9.90
C LEU A 47 -3.21 7.05 10.66
N LEU A 48 -3.00 5.73 10.65
CA LEU A 48 -3.83 4.78 11.39
C LEU A 48 -3.80 5.08 12.89
N LEU A 49 -2.63 5.37 13.46
CA LEU A 49 -2.49 5.73 14.86
C LEU A 49 -3.17 7.05 15.21
N HIS A 50 -3.10 8.04 14.31
CA HIS A 50 -3.76 9.34 14.53
C HIS A 50 -5.29 9.21 14.62
N TYR A 51 -5.87 8.33 13.79
CA TYR A 51 -7.32 8.12 13.78
C TYR A 51 -7.78 6.93 14.63
N SER A 52 -6.85 6.17 15.26
CA SER A 52 -7.23 5.15 16.24
C SER A 52 -7.68 5.81 17.53
N GLU A 53 -8.86 5.42 18.01
CA GLU A 53 -9.41 5.91 19.30
C GLU A 53 -8.80 5.18 20.50
N TYR A 54 -7.88 4.23 20.24
CA TYR A 54 -7.33 3.39 21.28
C TYR A 54 -6.22 4.10 22.07
N ASN A 55 -6.41 4.12 23.39
CA ASN A 55 -5.44 4.69 24.34
C ASN A 55 -4.33 3.66 24.64
N GLU A 56 -3.61 3.24 23.61
CA GLU A 56 -2.54 2.26 23.73
C GLU A 56 -1.25 2.86 24.26
N THR A 57 -0.40 2.01 24.83
CA THR A 57 0.91 2.40 25.34
C THR A 57 1.81 2.91 24.21
N ILE A 58 2.72 3.83 24.52
CA ILE A 58 3.70 4.36 23.55
C ILE A 58 4.51 3.24 22.92
N SER A 59 4.83 2.19 23.70
CA SER A 59 5.54 1.00 23.21
C SER A 59 4.79 0.29 22.10
N ASN A 60 3.48 0.03 22.27
CA ASN A 60 2.66 -0.64 21.26
C ASN A 60 2.56 0.19 19.98
N LYS A 61 2.40 1.51 20.11
CA LYS A 61 2.38 2.43 18.97
C LYS A 61 3.70 2.38 18.20
N PHE A 62 4.84 2.40 18.89
CA PHE A 62 6.15 2.31 18.28
C PHE A 62 6.35 0.97 17.54
N PHE A 63 6.05 -0.16 18.21
CA PHE A 63 6.17 -1.48 17.59
C PHE A 63 5.27 -1.63 16.37
N PHE A 64 4.05 -1.08 16.41
CA PHE A 64 3.16 -1.09 15.25
C PHE A 64 3.75 -0.33 14.05
N ILE A 65 4.31 0.89 14.27
CA ILE A 65 4.96 1.65 13.19
C ILE A 65 6.12 0.87 12.60
N VAL A 66 7.00 0.32 13.43
CA VAL A 66 8.16 -0.43 12.96
C VAL A 66 7.72 -1.66 12.18
N LEU A 67 6.82 -2.47 12.74
CA LEU A 67 6.39 -3.72 12.11
C LEU A 67 5.63 -3.48 10.80
N SER A 68 4.73 -2.51 10.76
CA SER A 68 4.01 -2.16 9.52
C SER A 68 4.95 -1.62 8.44
N SER A 69 5.97 -0.84 8.81
CA SER A 69 6.99 -0.38 7.88
C SER A 69 7.83 -1.54 7.33
N VAL A 70 8.23 -2.48 8.19
CA VAL A 70 8.96 -3.69 7.78
C VAL A 70 8.11 -4.55 6.84
N ILE A 71 6.84 -4.79 7.17
CA ILE A 71 5.92 -5.55 6.30
C ILE A 71 5.87 -4.90 4.90
N TYR A 72 5.72 -3.59 4.85
CA TYR A 72 5.67 -2.87 3.58
C TYR A 72 6.96 -3.03 2.78
N ILE A 73 8.12 -2.78 3.40
CA ILE A 73 9.43 -2.91 2.75
C ILE A 73 9.64 -4.34 2.21
N VAL A 74 9.33 -5.36 3.01
CA VAL A 74 9.45 -6.77 2.59
C VAL A 74 8.57 -7.07 1.38
N CYS A 75 7.33 -6.55 1.37
CA CYS A 75 6.42 -6.72 0.22
C CYS A 75 6.98 -6.05 -1.05
N VAL A 76 7.57 -4.85 -0.94
CA VAL A 76 8.16 -4.16 -2.08
C VAL A 76 9.43 -4.86 -2.57
N LEU A 77 10.32 -5.25 -1.67
CA LEU A 77 11.52 -6.01 -2.02
C LEU A 77 11.17 -7.35 -2.69
N PHE A 78 10.07 -8.00 -2.30
CA PHE A 78 9.61 -9.22 -2.96
C PHE A 78 9.24 -8.98 -4.43
N ILE A 79 8.71 -7.80 -4.78
CA ILE A 79 8.42 -7.43 -6.17
C ILE A 79 9.73 -7.32 -6.96
N ASP A 80 10.75 -6.68 -6.38
CA ASP A 80 12.01 -6.37 -7.04
C ASP A 80 12.94 -7.60 -7.19
N LEU A 81 12.81 -8.60 -6.29
CA LEU A 81 13.65 -9.80 -6.33
C LEU A 81 13.39 -10.65 -7.59
N ASN A 82 14.45 -10.94 -8.37
CA ASN A 82 14.41 -11.80 -9.56
C ASN A 82 13.38 -11.38 -10.61
N SER A 83 13.40 -10.11 -11.00
CA SER A 83 12.44 -9.51 -11.92
C SER A 83 12.76 -9.72 -13.41
N ASP A 84 13.62 -10.71 -13.77
CA ASP A 84 14.03 -10.96 -15.15
C ASP A 84 12.86 -11.36 -16.08
N VAL A 85 11.78 -11.89 -15.52
CA VAL A 85 10.57 -12.22 -16.27
C VAL A 85 9.44 -11.24 -15.95
N ARG A 86 9.14 -10.38 -16.88
CA ARG A 86 8.23 -9.21 -16.77
C ARG A 86 6.81 -9.53 -16.28
N ILE A 87 6.23 -10.65 -16.75
CA ILE A 87 4.91 -11.10 -16.29
C ILE A 87 4.95 -11.51 -14.81
N ILE A 88 6.06 -12.10 -14.37
CA ILE A 88 6.24 -12.52 -12.98
C ILE A 88 6.25 -11.31 -12.06
N THR A 89 6.84 -10.19 -12.46
CA THR A 89 6.84 -8.95 -11.65
C THR A 89 5.44 -8.40 -11.43
N SER A 90 4.59 -8.39 -12.46
CA SER A 90 3.19 -7.97 -12.34
C SER A 90 2.37 -8.89 -11.43
N ILE A 91 2.59 -10.22 -11.52
CA ILE A 91 1.95 -11.19 -10.63
C ILE A 91 2.44 -11.02 -9.19
N LYS A 92 3.75 -10.83 -8.99
CA LYS A 92 4.33 -10.57 -7.66
C LYS A 92 3.74 -9.31 -7.02
N MET A 93 3.47 -8.27 -7.80
CA MET A 93 2.86 -7.04 -7.32
C MET A 93 1.46 -7.31 -6.74
N ILE A 94 0.64 -8.10 -7.42
CA ILE A 94 -0.70 -8.49 -6.92
C ILE A 94 -0.58 -9.31 -5.64
N ILE A 95 0.31 -10.30 -5.62
CA ILE A 95 0.56 -11.15 -4.44
C ILE A 95 1.07 -10.31 -3.27
N ALA A 96 2.06 -9.45 -3.50
CA ALA A 96 2.64 -8.59 -2.48
C ALA A 96 1.61 -7.63 -1.87
N ALA A 97 0.78 -6.99 -2.70
CA ALA A 97 -0.27 -6.10 -2.23
C ALA A 97 -1.35 -6.84 -1.42
N SER A 98 -1.71 -8.05 -1.83
CA SER A 98 -2.66 -8.90 -1.11
C SER A 98 -2.12 -9.35 0.23
N LEU A 99 -0.89 -9.89 0.26
CA LEU A 99 -0.23 -10.34 1.49
C LEU A 99 0.06 -9.16 2.43
N GLY A 100 0.53 -8.05 1.89
CA GLY A 100 0.77 -6.82 2.65
C GLY A 100 -0.50 -6.33 3.36
N ALA A 101 -1.64 -6.35 2.67
CA ALA A 101 -2.92 -5.97 3.26
C ALA A 101 -3.35 -6.92 4.40
N VAL A 102 -3.18 -8.24 4.21
CA VAL A 102 -3.49 -9.23 5.25
C VAL A 102 -2.57 -9.08 6.46
N LEU A 103 -1.25 -8.96 6.23
CA LEU A 103 -0.27 -8.83 7.31
C LEU A 103 -0.45 -7.52 8.08
N LEU A 104 -0.70 -6.41 7.38
CA LEU A 104 -0.94 -5.13 8.03
C LEU A 104 -2.24 -5.16 8.83
N LYS A 105 -3.29 -5.82 8.34
CA LYS A 105 -4.54 -6.01 9.08
C LYS A 105 -4.30 -6.87 10.32
N ALA A 106 -3.58 -7.98 10.21
CA ALA A 106 -3.23 -8.81 11.34
C ALA A 106 -2.40 -8.05 12.40
N CYS A 107 -1.46 -7.23 11.94
CA CYS A 107 -0.66 -6.36 12.79
C CYS A 107 -1.55 -5.35 13.52
N TYR A 108 -2.45 -4.66 12.82
CA TYR A 108 -3.39 -3.72 13.40
C TYR A 108 -4.29 -4.38 14.45
N ASP A 109 -4.86 -5.55 14.12
CA ASP A 109 -5.74 -6.29 15.02
C ASP A 109 -4.99 -6.77 16.27
N HIS A 110 -3.73 -7.21 16.12
CA HIS A 110 -2.91 -7.66 17.25
C HIS A 110 -2.66 -6.53 18.26
N PHE A 111 -2.36 -5.32 17.79
CA PHE A 111 -2.03 -4.20 18.68
C PHE A 111 -3.26 -3.43 19.17
N PHE A 112 -4.33 -3.37 18.39
CA PHE A 112 -5.45 -2.46 18.65
C PHE A 112 -6.82 -3.13 18.77
N ALA A 113 -7.07 -4.27 18.12
CA ALA A 113 -8.35 -4.98 18.18
C ALA A 113 -8.24 -6.24 19.03
N ARG A 114 -8.77 -6.20 20.27
CA ARG A 114 -8.68 -7.32 21.23
C ARG A 114 -9.54 -8.54 20.90
N ASN A 115 -10.35 -8.53 19.86
CA ASN A 115 -11.30 -9.60 19.53
C ASN A 115 -11.12 -10.10 18.09
N LEU A 116 -10.10 -10.95 17.84
CA LEU A 116 -9.99 -11.70 16.59
C LEU A 116 -11.03 -12.84 16.60
N LYS A 117 -12.20 -12.64 16.06
CA LYS A 117 -13.25 -13.68 16.10
C LYS A 117 -13.69 -14.28 14.76
N THR A 118 -13.13 -13.92 13.59
CA THR A 118 -13.59 -14.57 12.34
C THR A 118 -12.53 -14.69 11.25
N ASN A 119 -12.48 -15.87 10.60
CA ASN A 119 -11.69 -16.14 9.37
C ASN A 119 -12.03 -15.21 8.20
N SER A 120 -13.19 -14.56 8.21
CA SER A 120 -13.60 -13.56 7.22
C SER A 120 -12.77 -12.28 7.25
N THR A 121 -12.05 -12.02 8.35
CA THR A 121 -11.25 -10.81 8.55
C THR A 121 -10.05 -10.70 7.60
N PHE A 122 -9.58 -11.82 7.04
CA PHE A 122 -8.40 -11.83 6.15
C PHE A 122 -8.76 -11.85 4.65
N ILE A 123 -9.92 -12.38 4.28
CA ILE A 123 -10.34 -12.49 2.87
C ILE A 123 -10.56 -11.10 2.26
N LEU A 124 -11.23 -10.21 2.97
CA LEU A 124 -11.50 -8.85 2.48
C LEU A 124 -10.23 -8.03 2.23
N PRO A 125 -9.26 -7.94 3.18
CA PRO A 125 -7.96 -7.31 2.93
C PRO A 125 -7.21 -7.92 1.76
N MET A 126 -7.22 -9.25 1.62
CA MET A 126 -6.58 -9.93 0.51
C MET A 126 -7.17 -9.53 -0.84
N ILE A 127 -8.50 -9.56 -0.97
CA ILE A 127 -9.19 -9.15 -2.20
C ILE A 127 -8.98 -7.65 -2.46
N GLY A 128 -9.09 -6.81 -1.43
CA GLY A 128 -8.87 -5.37 -1.56
C GLY A 128 -7.46 -5.03 -2.02
N GLY A 129 -6.44 -5.70 -1.48
CA GLY A 129 -5.05 -5.56 -1.91
C GLY A 129 -4.85 -5.97 -3.37
N ALA A 130 -5.43 -7.11 -3.77
CA ALA A 130 -5.38 -7.57 -5.15
C ALA A 130 -6.03 -6.56 -6.10
N LEU A 131 -7.26 -6.14 -5.82
CA LEU A 131 -8.00 -5.19 -6.67
C LEU A 131 -7.29 -3.83 -6.78
N ALA A 132 -6.74 -3.31 -5.69
CA ALA A 132 -6.01 -2.05 -5.68
C ALA A 132 -4.75 -2.08 -6.54
N SER A 133 -4.10 -3.23 -6.65
CA SER A 133 -2.84 -3.38 -7.40
C SER A 133 -3.04 -3.72 -8.87
N LEU A 134 -4.24 -4.13 -9.31
CA LEU A 134 -4.50 -4.53 -10.70
C LEU A 134 -4.12 -3.44 -11.73
N PRO A 135 -4.56 -2.17 -11.60
CA PRO A 135 -4.18 -1.14 -12.56
C PRO A 135 -2.66 -0.99 -12.67
N SER A 136 -1.99 -0.99 -11.52
CA SER A 136 -0.53 -0.85 -11.44
C SER A 136 0.20 -2.05 -12.05
N ALA A 137 -0.27 -3.26 -11.80
CA ALA A 137 0.30 -4.49 -12.36
C ALA A 137 0.15 -4.53 -13.90
N ILE A 138 -0.99 -4.09 -14.41
CA ILE A 138 -1.25 -3.98 -15.85
C ILE A 138 -0.32 -2.95 -16.49
N CYS A 139 -0.22 -1.75 -15.91
CA CYS A 139 0.65 -0.70 -16.42
C CYS A 139 2.13 -1.11 -16.38
N LEU A 140 2.56 -1.77 -15.30
CA LEU A 140 3.91 -2.30 -15.17
C LEU A 140 4.22 -3.37 -16.24
N TYR A 141 3.26 -4.24 -16.53
CA TYR A 141 3.37 -5.23 -17.58
C TYR A 141 3.60 -4.57 -18.94
N PHE A 142 2.80 -3.56 -19.30
CA PHE A 142 2.95 -2.85 -20.57
C PHE A 142 4.25 -2.06 -20.63
N LEU A 143 4.60 -1.31 -19.58
CA LEU A 143 5.86 -0.56 -19.52
C LEU A 143 7.07 -1.46 -19.81
N ASN A 144 7.05 -2.68 -19.27
CA ASN A 144 8.15 -3.62 -19.42
C ASN A 144 8.14 -4.40 -20.74
N ASN A 145 7.01 -4.56 -21.43
CA ASN A 145 6.88 -5.46 -22.58
C ASN A 145 6.89 -4.77 -23.96
N THR A 146 6.58 -3.49 -24.03
CA THR A 146 6.24 -2.87 -25.32
C THR A 146 7.37 -2.08 -25.95
N GLY A 147 8.53 -1.91 -25.28
CA GLY A 147 9.62 -1.08 -25.80
C GLY A 147 9.14 0.33 -26.19
N ILE A 148 8.18 0.89 -25.44
CA ILE A 148 7.55 2.16 -25.71
C ILE A 148 8.58 3.27 -25.57
N GLU A 149 8.92 3.92 -26.67
CA GLU A 149 9.81 5.08 -26.70
C GLU A 149 9.04 6.40 -26.53
N ASP A 150 7.71 6.38 -26.70
CA ASP A 150 6.88 7.56 -26.55
C ASP A 150 6.80 7.99 -25.09
N SER A 151 7.34 9.18 -24.81
CA SER A 151 7.42 9.73 -23.46
C SER A 151 6.03 9.96 -22.83
N LEU A 152 5.03 10.30 -23.62
CA LEU A 152 3.66 10.53 -23.15
C LEU A 152 3.01 9.22 -22.70
N ILE A 153 3.20 8.14 -23.44
CA ILE A 153 2.70 6.81 -23.07
C ILE A 153 3.42 6.31 -21.83
N GLN A 154 4.74 6.50 -21.74
CA GLN A 154 5.48 6.15 -20.52
C GLN A 154 4.95 6.90 -19.29
N MET A 155 4.69 8.20 -19.39
CA MET A 155 4.11 8.98 -18.30
C MET A 155 2.73 8.46 -17.89
N LEU A 156 1.86 8.09 -18.84
CA LEU A 156 0.56 7.50 -18.54
C LEU A 156 0.70 6.16 -17.82
N LEU A 157 1.67 5.31 -18.21
CA LEU A 157 1.94 4.04 -17.54
C LEU A 157 2.47 4.25 -16.12
N TYR A 158 3.37 5.21 -15.87
CA TYR A 158 3.81 5.56 -14.52
C TYR A 158 2.65 6.09 -13.66
N THR A 159 1.75 6.87 -14.24
CA THR A 159 0.52 7.29 -13.56
C THR A 159 -0.29 6.08 -13.09
N GLY A 160 -0.45 5.08 -13.95
CA GLY A 160 -1.13 3.83 -13.59
C GLY A 160 -0.40 3.04 -12.52
N ILE A 161 0.94 2.94 -12.58
CA ILE A 161 1.74 2.24 -11.57
C ILE A 161 1.58 2.88 -10.19
N PHE A 162 1.70 4.20 -10.09
CA PHE A 162 1.59 4.89 -8.80
C PHE A 162 0.16 5.02 -8.28
N SER A 163 -0.86 4.70 -9.09
CA SER A 163 -2.26 4.66 -8.66
C SER A 163 -2.52 3.65 -7.53
N ILE A 164 -1.57 2.71 -7.29
CA ILE A 164 -1.64 1.76 -6.18
C ILE A 164 -1.74 2.48 -4.83
N PHE A 165 -1.03 3.59 -4.63
CA PHE A 165 -1.03 4.29 -3.35
C PHE A 165 -2.42 4.77 -2.92
N PRO A 166 -3.14 5.63 -3.69
CA PRO A 166 -4.45 6.07 -3.29
C PRO A 166 -5.48 4.93 -3.24
N LEU A 167 -5.42 3.97 -4.15
CA LEU A 167 -6.36 2.85 -4.20
C LEU A 167 -6.17 1.91 -3.02
N TRP A 168 -4.92 1.49 -2.75
CA TRP A 168 -4.61 0.55 -1.70
C TRP A 168 -4.89 1.13 -0.31
N LEU A 169 -4.43 2.35 -0.04
CA LEU A 169 -4.65 3.01 1.24
C LEU A 169 -6.14 3.27 1.50
N TYR A 170 -6.89 3.67 0.47
CA TYR A 170 -8.33 3.90 0.60
C TYR A 170 -9.10 2.60 0.86
N LEU A 171 -8.87 1.56 0.05
CA LEU A 171 -9.55 0.27 0.22
C LEU A 171 -9.21 -0.38 1.56
N PHE A 172 -7.95 -0.28 1.99
CA PHE A 172 -7.54 -0.79 3.30
C PHE A 172 -8.21 -0.03 4.44
N SER A 173 -8.33 1.30 4.35
CA SER A 173 -9.00 2.11 5.38
C SER A 173 -10.47 1.74 5.57
N ILE A 174 -11.18 1.35 4.48
CA ILE A 174 -12.55 0.86 4.57
C ILE A 174 -12.63 -0.44 5.39
N GLN A 175 -11.63 -1.29 5.27
CA GLN A 175 -11.61 -2.61 5.91
C GLN A 175 -11.26 -2.52 7.38
N VAL A 176 -10.31 -1.66 7.76
CA VAL A 176 -9.96 -1.41 9.16
C VAL A 176 -11.16 -0.87 9.92
N VAL A 177 -11.90 0.04 9.31
CA VAL A 177 -13.07 0.67 9.92
C VAL A 177 -14.23 -0.32 10.14
N ARG A 178 -14.43 -1.30 9.27
CA ARG A 178 -15.53 -2.28 9.41
C ARG A 178 -15.38 -3.19 10.62
N THR A 179 -14.17 -3.44 11.07
CA THR A 179 -13.92 -4.33 12.22
C THR A 179 -14.13 -3.66 13.57
N ASP A 180 -14.12 -2.32 13.63
CA ASP A 180 -14.37 -1.60 14.89
C ASP A 180 -15.85 -1.55 15.28
N HIS A 181 -16.77 -1.88 14.38
CA HIS A 181 -18.21 -1.81 14.60
C HIS A 181 -18.88 -3.18 14.73
N GLY A 182 -18.11 -4.21 15.16
CA GLY A 182 -18.58 -5.55 15.53
C GLY A 182 -20.07 -5.83 15.32
N ASP A 183 -20.48 -6.08 14.06
CA ASP A 183 -21.74 -6.76 13.76
C ASP A 183 -21.57 -8.29 13.89
#